data_18ca5e64c89f3b8b48a2235bf6851d00
#
_entry.id   18ca5e64c89f3b8b48a2235bf6851d00
#
_cell.length_a   1.000
_cell.length_b   1.000
_cell.length_c   1.000
_cell.angle_alpha   90.00
_cell.angle_beta   90.00
_cell.angle_gamma   90.00
#
_symmetry.space_group_name_H-M   'P 1'
#
loop_
_entity.id
_entity.type
_entity.pdbx_description
1 polymer ?
#
loop_
_entity_poly.entity_id
_entity_poly.type
_entity_poly.pdbx_seq_one_letter_code
_entity_poly.pdbx_strand_id
1 'polypeptide(L)'
;MLAPDAPKLPAAQLAPRIDLVVVADMVAPGARVLDVGCGDGELLRLLAEKRGVDGRGIEISREGVNHCVAKGLAVIQGDADVDLADYPNDAFDYVILSQTLQATRRPRWVLEQMLRIGRYAIVSFPNFGHWRIRLQLLARGRMPMTENLSESWYETPNIHFCTIRDFVELVRELDAKMERAAALNSRGRSVRLNAPWWFWNLFGEQAVFLLSRR
;
A
#
# COMPACT_ATOMS: atom_id res chain seq x y z
N MET A 1 14.17 -34.69 -22.40
CA MET A 1 12.95 -35.08 -21.67
C MET A 1 12.44 -33.83 -21.00
N LEU A 2 11.48 -33.16 -21.64
CA LEU A 2 10.92 -31.87 -21.16
C LEU A 2 9.95 -32.19 -20.00
N ALA A 3 10.12 -31.45 -18.89
CA ALA A 3 9.19 -31.53 -17.76
C ALA A 3 7.81 -31.00 -18.17
N PRO A 4 6.70 -31.62 -17.69
CA PRO A 4 5.37 -31.17 -18.05
C PRO A 4 5.07 -29.81 -17.42
N ASP A 5 4.40 -28.95 -18.21
CA ASP A 5 3.88 -27.64 -17.81
C ASP A 5 3.16 -27.71 -16.46
N ALA A 6 3.63 -26.91 -15.51
CA ALA A 6 2.91 -26.70 -14.27
C ALA A 6 1.55 -26.07 -14.58
N PRO A 7 0.44 -26.53 -13.98
CA PRO A 7 -0.88 -25.97 -14.23
C PRO A 7 -0.87 -24.50 -13.78
N LYS A 8 -1.10 -23.57 -14.72
CA LYS A 8 -1.46 -22.19 -14.42
C LYS A 8 -2.73 -22.23 -13.60
N LEU A 9 -2.62 -21.95 -12.31
CA LEU A 9 -3.78 -21.73 -11.46
C LEU A 9 -4.65 -20.64 -12.10
N PRO A 10 -5.97 -20.84 -12.19
CA PRO A 10 -6.87 -19.82 -12.70
C PRO A 10 -6.69 -18.58 -11.83
N ALA A 11 -6.60 -17.39 -12.49
CA ALA A 11 -6.60 -16.11 -11.80
C ALA A 11 -7.76 -16.13 -10.79
N ALA A 12 -7.42 -16.25 -9.52
CA ALA A 12 -8.38 -16.16 -8.45
C ALA A 12 -9.14 -14.86 -8.72
N GLN A 13 -10.46 -14.92 -8.81
CA GLN A 13 -11.31 -13.73 -8.81
C GLN A 13 -10.97 -13.02 -7.51
N LEU A 14 -10.08 -12.04 -7.62
CA LEU A 14 -9.63 -11.22 -6.51
C LEU A 14 -10.89 -10.58 -5.93
N ALA A 15 -11.19 -10.93 -4.68
CA ALA A 15 -12.14 -10.16 -3.89
C ALA A 15 -11.77 -8.68 -4.07
N PRO A 16 -12.76 -7.78 -4.32
CA PRO A 16 -12.45 -6.38 -4.59
C PRO A 16 -11.52 -5.87 -3.49
N ARG A 17 -10.39 -5.29 -3.87
CA ARG A 17 -9.40 -4.72 -2.94
C ARG A 17 -10.05 -3.61 -2.13
N ILE A 18 -10.57 -3.97 -0.97
CA ILE A 18 -11.39 -3.08 -0.13
C ILE A 18 -10.54 -1.96 0.46
N ASP A 19 -9.23 -2.19 0.62
CA ASP A 19 -8.27 -1.15 0.96
C ASP A 19 -8.32 0.02 -0.03
N LEU A 20 -8.52 -0.23 -1.33
CA LEU A 20 -8.64 0.82 -2.34
C LEU A 20 -9.88 1.70 -2.14
N VAL A 21 -10.99 1.11 -1.69
CA VAL A 21 -12.21 1.88 -1.39
C VAL A 21 -11.96 2.81 -0.20
N VAL A 22 -11.30 2.31 0.85
CA VAL A 22 -10.97 3.12 2.04
C VAL A 22 -9.99 4.24 1.67
N VAL A 23 -8.99 3.95 0.82
CA VAL A 23 -8.07 4.97 0.29
C VAL A 23 -8.85 6.02 -0.50
N ALA A 24 -9.75 5.60 -1.41
CA ALA A 24 -10.55 6.53 -2.22
C ALA A 24 -11.46 7.42 -1.36
N ASP A 25 -11.95 6.93 -0.22
CA ASP A 25 -12.76 7.71 0.72
C ASP A 25 -11.96 8.76 1.50
N MET A 26 -10.63 8.66 1.51
CA MET A 26 -9.74 9.64 2.12
C MET A 26 -9.33 10.76 1.15
N VAL A 27 -9.54 10.57 -0.16
CA VAL A 27 -9.13 11.52 -1.21
C VAL A 27 -10.29 12.49 -1.52
N ALA A 28 -9.99 13.79 -1.55
CA ALA A 28 -10.95 14.82 -1.92
C ALA A 28 -11.27 14.77 -3.42
N PRO A 29 -12.51 15.09 -3.84
CA PRO A 29 -12.86 15.18 -5.26
C PRO A 29 -12.01 16.22 -6.00
N GLY A 30 -11.61 15.90 -7.25
CA GLY A 30 -10.83 16.79 -8.10
C GLY A 30 -9.38 17.00 -7.70
N ALA A 31 -8.87 16.27 -6.71
CA ALA A 31 -7.51 16.41 -6.20
C ALA A 31 -6.46 15.92 -7.22
N ARG A 32 -5.25 16.48 -7.13
CA ARG A 32 -4.07 15.96 -7.85
C ARG A 32 -3.46 14.83 -7.03
N VAL A 33 -3.34 13.65 -7.63
CA VAL A 33 -2.90 12.44 -6.94
C VAL A 33 -1.69 11.83 -7.64
N LEU A 34 -0.67 11.46 -6.86
CA LEU A 34 0.42 10.59 -7.30
C LEU A 34 0.28 9.22 -6.61
N ASP A 35 0.11 8.16 -7.40
CA ASP A 35 0.08 6.78 -6.92
C ASP A 35 1.45 6.13 -7.15
N VAL A 36 2.13 5.79 -6.06
CA VAL A 36 3.50 5.26 -6.06
C VAL A 36 3.45 3.73 -5.98
N GLY A 37 4.00 3.06 -7.01
CA GLY A 37 3.85 1.62 -7.20
C GLY A 37 2.41 1.28 -7.60
N CYS A 38 1.90 1.97 -8.64
CA CYS A 38 0.49 1.89 -9.03
C CYS A 38 0.08 0.55 -9.66
N GLY A 39 1.02 -0.36 -9.92
CA GLY A 39 0.78 -1.68 -10.49
C GLY A 39 0.06 -1.60 -11.83
N ASP A 40 -1.12 -2.19 -11.92
CA ASP A 40 -1.97 -2.20 -13.13
C ASP A 40 -2.92 -0.99 -13.21
N GLY A 41 -2.84 -0.03 -12.28
CA GLY A 41 -3.59 1.21 -12.23
C GLY A 41 -5.01 1.10 -11.66
N GLU A 42 -5.34 0.03 -10.94
CA GLU A 42 -6.68 -0.18 -10.37
C GLU A 42 -7.11 0.99 -9.48
N LEU A 43 -6.21 1.46 -8.58
CA LEU A 43 -6.49 2.60 -7.71
C LEU A 43 -6.69 3.89 -8.49
N LEU A 44 -5.81 4.19 -9.46
CA LEU A 44 -5.93 5.39 -10.28
C LEU A 44 -7.25 5.43 -11.04
N ARG A 45 -7.67 4.30 -11.63
CA ARG A 45 -8.96 4.19 -12.31
C ARG A 45 -10.11 4.43 -11.34
N LEU A 46 -10.08 3.79 -10.16
CA LEU A 46 -11.12 3.95 -9.13
C LEU A 46 -11.25 5.41 -8.68
N LEU A 47 -10.12 6.09 -8.48
CA LEU A 47 -10.07 7.50 -8.07
C LEU A 47 -10.59 8.43 -9.17
N ALA A 48 -10.22 8.19 -10.43
CA ALA A 48 -10.72 8.95 -11.56
C ALA A 48 -12.25 8.81 -11.70
N GLU A 49 -12.78 7.57 -11.62
CA GLU A 49 -14.21 7.30 -11.75
C GLU A 49 -15.03 7.84 -10.58
N LYS A 50 -14.57 7.66 -9.34
CA LYS A 50 -15.34 8.00 -8.14
C LYS A 50 -15.13 9.43 -7.65
N ARG A 51 -13.97 10.01 -7.87
CA ARG A 51 -13.55 11.30 -7.30
C ARG A 51 -13.17 12.35 -8.35
N GLY A 52 -13.06 11.97 -9.64
CA GLY A 52 -12.68 12.89 -10.71
C GLY A 52 -11.28 13.49 -10.50
N VAL A 53 -10.33 12.72 -9.97
CA VAL A 53 -8.98 13.19 -9.66
C VAL A 53 -8.13 13.37 -10.93
N ASP A 54 -7.15 14.30 -10.90
CA ASP A 54 -6.00 14.31 -11.83
C ASP A 54 -4.96 13.33 -11.26
N GLY A 55 -5.06 12.07 -11.70
CA GLY A 55 -4.23 10.98 -11.20
C GLY A 55 -3.02 10.73 -12.08
N ARG A 56 -1.86 10.58 -11.44
CA ARG A 56 -0.59 10.17 -12.07
C ARG A 56 -0.01 9.00 -11.31
N GLY A 57 0.70 8.10 -12.00
CA GLY A 57 1.34 6.95 -11.40
C GLY A 57 2.83 6.87 -11.70
N ILE A 58 3.56 6.25 -10.77
CA ILE A 58 4.93 5.77 -10.98
C ILE A 58 4.95 4.28 -10.69
N GLU A 59 5.52 3.48 -11.59
CA GLU A 59 5.57 2.02 -11.50
C GLU A 59 6.91 1.51 -12.01
N ILE A 60 7.54 0.60 -11.27
CA ILE A 60 8.84 0.04 -11.63
C ILE A 60 8.73 -1.00 -12.75
N SER A 61 7.64 -1.75 -12.78
CA SER A 61 7.39 -2.80 -13.77
C SER A 61 6.96 -2.23 -15.11
N ARG A 62 7.71 -2.52 -16.16
CA ARG A 62 7.34 -2.15 -17.53
C ARG A 62 5.97 -2.74 -17.93
N GLU A 63 5.66 -3.93 -17.47
CA GLU A 63 4.37 -4.59 -17.73
C GLU A 63 3.23 -3.81 -17.08
N GLY A 64 3.38 -3.40 -15.80
CA GLY A 64 2.41 -2.55 -15.08
C GLY A 64 2.19 -1.24 -15.79
N VAL A 65 3.27 -0.54 -16.21
CA VAL A 65 3.17 0.70 -17.01
C VAL A 65 2.39 0.48 -18.29
N ASN A 66 2.68 -0.58 -19.04
CA ASN A 66 1.98 -0.89 -20.28
C ASN A 66 0.47 -1.14 -20.05
N HIS A 67 0.11 -1.85 -18.97
CA HIS A 67 -1.29 -2.07 -18.58
C HIS A 67 -2.00 -0.75 -18.24
N CYS A 68 -1.34 0.16 -17.53
CA CYS A 68 -1.89 1.47 -17.20
C CYS A 68 -2.11 2.32 -18.46
N VAL A 69 -1.11 2.40 -19.34
CA VAL A 69 -1.19 3.16 -20.59
C VAL A 69 -2.29 2.61 -21.50
N ALA A 70 -2.44 1.29 -21.61
CA ALA A 70 -3.52 0.67 -22.36
C ALA A 70 -4.92 1.03 -21.81
N LYS A 71 -5.03 1.35 -20.51
CA LYS A 71 -6.25 1.85 -19.86
C LYS A 71 -6.42 3.38 -19.96
N GLY A 72 -5.50 4.09 -20.64
CA GLY A 72 -5.51 5.55 -20.75
C GLY A 72 -5.07 6.30 -19.49
N LEU A 73 -4.37 5.64 -18.56
CA LEU A 73 -3.87 6.25 -17.33
C LEU A 73 -2.50 6.90 -17.55
N ALA A 74 -2.27 8.04 -16.90
CA ALA A 74 -1.00 8.78 -16.94
C ALA A 74 0.02 8.16 -15.97
N VAL A 75 0.84 7.24 -16.45
CA VAL A 75 1.83 6.52 -15.65
C VAL A 75 3.20 6.57 -16.31
N ILE A 76 4.24 6.74 -15.50
CA ILE A 76 5.64 6.67 -15.93
C ILE A 76 6.33 5.47 -15.30
N GLN A 77 7.34 4.94 -15.99
CA GLN A 77 8.22 3.94 -15.41
C GLN A 77 9.24 4.62 -14.49
N GLY A 78 9.37 4.13 -13.26
CA GLY A 78 10.32 4.67 -12.29
C GLY A 78 10.40 3.85 -11.01
N ASP A 79 11.49 4.06 -10.27
CA ASP A 79 11.78 3.43 -8.98
C ASP A 79 11.47 4.41 -7.83
N ALA A 80 10.51 4.06 -6.99
CA ALA A 80 10.12 4.89 -5.84
C ALA A 80 11.30 5.17 -4.88
N ASP A 81 12.28 4.27 -4.79
CA ASP A 81 13.48 4.44 -3.96
C ASP A 81 14.49 5.45 -4.51
N VAL A 82 14.29 5.95 -5.74
CA VAL A 82 15.21 6.87 -6.43
C VAL A 82 14.49 8.08 -6.97
N ASP A 83 13.49 7.87 -7.83
CA ASP A 83 12.92 8.91 -8.69
C ASP A 83 11.97 9.87 -7.97
N LEU A 84 11.52 9.54 -6.74
CA LEU A 84 10.74 10.48 -5.94
C LEU A 84 11.53 11.76 -5.59
N ALA A 85 12.86 11.73 -5.60
CA ALA A 85 13.70 12.92 -5.39
C ALA A 85 13.47 14.03 -6.43
N ASP A 86 13.11 13.66 -7.66
CA ASP A 86 12.98 14.57 -8.80
C ASP A 86 11.64 15.32 -8.81
N TYR A 87 10.66 14.90 -8.00
CA TYR A 87 9.39 15.58 -7.89
C TYR A 87 9.51 16.87 -7.07
N PRO A 88 8.85 17.97 -7.50
CA PRO A 88 8.81 19.21 -6.73
C PRO A 88 8.09 19.05 -5.40
N ASN A 89 8.42 19.93 -4.44
CA ASN A 89 7.66 20.04 -3.20
C ASN A 89 6.22 20.46 -3.50
N ASP A 90 5.26 19.93 -2.74
CA ASP A 90 3.85 20.31 -2.81
C ASP A 90 3.23 20.17 -4.23
N ALA A 91 3.79 19.28 -5.06
CA ALA A 91 3.34 19.06 -6.43
C ALA A 91 1.95 18.42 -6.50
N PHE A 92 1.57 17.65 -5.48
CA PHE A 92 0.32 16.90 -5.40
C PHE A 92 -0.45 17.21 -4.11
N ASP A 93 -1.76 17.04 -4.16
CA ASP A 93 -2.60 17.13 -2.96
C ASP A 93 -2.48 15.86 -2.14
N TYR A 94 -2.37 14.70 -2.81
CA TYR A 94 -2.16 13.39 -2.18
C TYR A 94 -1.06 12.61 -2.90
N VAL A 95 -0.17 11.99 -2.12
CA VAL A 95 0.75 10.95 -2.58
C VAL A 95 0.35 9.65 -1.91
N ILE A 96 0.09 8.61 -2.69
CA ILE A 96 -0.45 7.33 -2.19
C ILE A 96 0.58 6.24 -2.40
N LEU A 97 0.75 5.38 -1.41
CA LEU A 97 1.58 4.17 -1.45
C LEU A 97 0.72 3.00 -0.94
N SER A 98 0.04 2.34 -1.87
CA SER A 98 -0.89 1.26 -1.54
C SER A 98 -0.23 -0.10 -1.65
N GLN A 99 -0.08 -0.80 -0.53
CA GLN A 99 0.50 -2.15 -0.43
C GLN A 99 1.92 -2.27 -1.02
N THR A 100 2.68 -1.16 -1.03
CA THR A 100 4.01 -1.09 -1.66
C THR A 100 5.12 -0.78 -0.66
N LEU A 101 4.80 -0.21 0.52
CA LEU A 101 5.79 0.20 1.52
C LEU A 101 6.78 -0.92 1.88
N GLN A 102 6.26 -2.13 2.08
CA GLN A 102 7.04 -3.31 2.46
C GLN A 102 7.96 -3.83 1.35
N ALA A 103 7.74 -3.39 0.10
CA ALA A 103 8.56 -3.74 -1.06
C ALA A 103 9.66 -2.71 -1.36
N THR A 104 9.59 -1.52 -0.77
CA THR A 104 10.63 -0.48 -0.94
C THR A 104 11.89 -0.83 -0.16
N ARG A 105 13.06 -0.45 -0.68
CA ARG A 105 14.37 -0.66 -0.03
C ARG A 105 14.63 0.33 1.09
N ARG A 106 14.07 1.55 0.99
CA ARG A 106 14.26 2.67 1.93
C ARG A 106 12.93 3.26 2.39
N PRO A 107 12.09 2.50 3.12
CA PRO A 107 10.71 2.91 3.44
C PRO A 107 10.64 4.24 4.21
N ARG A 108 11.60 4.54 5.09
CA ARG A 108 11.68 5.83 5.78
C ARG A 108 11.87 6.98 4.79
N TRP A 109 12.85 6.88 3.90
CA TRP A 109 13.12 7.90 2.91
C TRP A 109 11.94 8.08 1.94
N VAL A 110 11.31 6.99 1.50
CA VAL A 110 10.11 7.05 0.65
C VAL A 110 8.99 7.84 1.35
N LEU A 111 8.73 7.59 2.63
CA LEU A 111 7.74 8.35 3.41
C LEU A 111 8.10 9.83 3.54
N GLU A 112 9.38 10.16 3.76
CA GLU A 112 9.87 11.54 3.79
C GLU A 112 9.62 12.25 2.46
N GLN A 113 9.90 11.57 1.33
CA GLN A 113 9.61 12.11 0.00
C GLN A 113 8.10 12.27 -0.24
N MET A 114 7.27 11.30 0.12
CA MET A 114 5.82 11.40 0.00
C MET A 114 5.27 12.63 0.74
N LEU A 115 5.73 12.84 1.98
CA LEU A 115 5.35 13.99 2.79
C LEU A 115 5.89 15.33 2.23
N ARG A 116 7.00 15.33 1.51
CA ARG A 116 7.56 16.48 0.83
C ARG A 116 6.80 16.84 -0.45
N ILE A 117 6.48 15.83 -1.25
CA ILE A 117 5.84 15.96 -2.58
C ILE A 117 4.35 16.28 -2.44
N GLY A 118 3.68 15.68 -1.46
CA GLY A 118 2.25 15.82 -1.25
C GLY A 118 1.89 16.61 0.00
N ARG A 119 0.75 17.30 -0.06
CA ARG A 119 0.12 17.87 1.14
C ARG A 119 -0.28 16.79 2.13
N TYR A 120 -0.75 15.65 1.60
CA TYR A 120 -1.11 14.46 2.35
C TYR A 120 -0.41 13.24 1.76
N ALA A 121 -0.01 12.31 2.63
CA ALA A 121 0.47 10.99 2.26
C ALA A 121 -0.52 9.94 2.74
N ILE A 122 -0.95 9.02 1.84
CA ILE A 122 -1.78 7.86 2.21
C ILE A 122 -0.92 6.61 2.06
N VAL A 123 -0.86 5.80 3.10
CA VAL A 123 -0.08 4.56 3.10
C VAL A 123 -0.96 3.40 3.54
N SER A 124 -0.96 2.32 2.78
CA SER A 124 -1.57 1.06 3.20
C SER A 124 -0.56 -0.08 3.15
N PHE A 125 -0.66 -1.01 4.08
CA PHE A 125 0.22 -2.18 4.18
C PHE A 125 -0.43 -3.33 4.95
N PRO A 126 -0.01 -4.60 4.69
CA PRO A 126 -0.42 -5.75 5.48
C PRO A 126 0.25 -5.71 6.86
N ASN A 127 -0.52 -5.98 7.90
CA ASN A 127 -0.02 -5.99 9.27
C ASN A 127 0.56 -7.34 9.66
N PHE A 128 1.88 -7.44 9.73
CA PHE A 128 2.58 -8.65 10.18
C PHE A 128 2.37 -8.95 11.67
N GLY A 129 1.88 -7.98 12.45
CA GLY A 129 1.57 -8.11 13.88
C GLY A 129 0.24 -8.81 14.19
N HIS A 130 -0.54 -9.24 13.20
CA HIS A 130 -1.85 -9.86 13.37
C HIS A 130 -1.77 -11.18 14.15
N TRP A 131 -2.76 -11.47 15.03
CA TRP A 131 -2.74 -12.62 15.92
C TRP A 131 -2.61 -13.98 15.21
N ARG A 132 -3.21 -14.15 14.03
CA ARG A 132 -3.08 -15.39 13.23
C ARG A 132 -1.65 -15.64 12.79
N ILE A 133 -0.94 -14.58 12.36
CA ILE A 133 0.45 -14.63 11.94
C ILE A 133 1.32 -15.07 13.12
N ARG A 134 1.11 -14.44 14.29
CA ARG A 134 1.85 -14.79 15.52
C ARG A 134 1.60 -16.24 15.94
N LEU A 135 0.34 -16.69 15.91
CA LEU A 135 -0.02 -18.05 16.26
C LEU A 135 0.56 -19.08 15.28
N GLN A 136 0.52 -18.80 13.98
CA GLN A 136 1.13 -19.69 12.98
C GLN A 136 2.64 -19.80 13.18
N LEU A 137 3.32 -18.68 13.41
CA LEU A 137 4.76 -18.65 13.66
C LEU A 137 5.12 -19.43 14.94
N LEU A 138 4.37 -19.18 16.02
CA LEU A 138 4.57 -19.86 17.30
C LEU A 138 4.34 -21.38 17.22
N ALA A 139 3.25 -21.79 16.56
CA ALA A 139 2.85 -23.20 16.51
C ALA A 139 3.63 -24.02 15.47
N ARG A 140 4.06 -23.42 14.37
CA ARG A 140 4.66 -24.14 13.24
C ARG A 140 6.14 -23.83 13.02
N GLY A 141 6.68 -22.74 13.60
CA GLY A 141 8.06 -22.30 13.38
C GLY A 141 8.39 -21.99 11.91
N ARG A 142 7.37 -21.67 11.09
CA ARG A 142 7.50 -21.35 9.66
C ARG A 142 6.88 -20.00 9.37
N MET A 143 7.43 -19.31 8.35
CA MET A 143 6.84 -18.05 7.88
C MET A 143 5.37 -18.27 7.51
N PRO A 144 4.47 -17.46 8.05
CA PRO A 144 3.05 -17.60 7.82
C PRO A 144 2.68 -17.18 6.40
N MET A 145 1.73 -17.89 5.82
CA MET A 145 1.05 -17.51 4.59
C MET A 145 -0.41 -17.20 4.92
N THR A 146 -0.90 -16.07 4.45
CA THR A 146 -2.29 -15.60 4.66
C THR A 146 -2.83 -15.03 3.35
N GLU A 147 -4.11 -14.67 3.29
CA GLU A 147 -4.69 -14.02 2.11
C GLU A 147 -3.95 -12.73 1.70
N ASN A 148 -3.43 -11.99 2.68
CA ASN A 148 -2.67 -10.75 2.47
C ASN A 148 -1.14 -10.96 2.36
N LEU A 149 -0.65 -12.17 2.63
CA LEU A 149 0.73 -12.62 2.50
C LEU A 149 0.69 -13.99 1.80
N SER A 150 0.27 -13.98 0.54
CA SER A 150 -0.05 -15.20 -0.22
C SER A 150 1.18 -15.90 -0.78
N GLU A 151 2.32 -15.23 -0.83
CA GLU A 151 3.54 -15.74 -1.43
C GLU A 151 4.46 -16.39 -0.41
N SER A 152 5.27 -17.33 -0.87
CA SER A 152 6.30 -17.96 -0.06
C SER A 152 7.40 -16.94 0.31
N TRP A 153 8.10 -17.18 1.43
CA TRP A 153 9.12 -16.26 1.94
C TRP A 153 10.27 -16.00 0.94
N TYR A 154 10.50 -16.88 -0.02
CA TYR A 154 11.55 -16.79 -1.03
C TYR A 154 11.06 -16.23 -2.38
N GLU A 155 9.76 -16.04 -2.57
CA GLU A 155 9.16 -15.49 -3.81
C GLU A 155 8.52 -14.12 -3.59
N THR A 156 8.26 -13.76 -2.32
CA THR A 156 7.59 -12.50 -1.98
C THR A 156 8.45 -11.29 -2.33
N PRO A 157 7.88 -10.23 -2.94
CA PRO A 157 8.53 -8.94 -3.11
C PRO A 157 8.66 -8.16 -1.79
N ASN A 158 7.98 -8.63 -0.73
CA ASN A 158 7.98 -7.94 0.56
C ASN A 158 9.29 -8.18 1.31
N ILE A 159 10.17 -7.17 1.30
CA ILE A 159 11.48 -7.22 1.96
C ILE A 159 11.46 -6.67 3.39
N HIS A 160 10.44 -5.88 3.74
CA HIS A 160 10.23 -5.35 5.09
C HIS A 160 8.88 -5.77 5.64
N PHE A 161 8.89 -6.57 6.70
CA PHE A 161 7.68 -6.92 7.42
C PHE A 161 7.47 -5.92 8.56
N CYS A 162 6.44 -5.08 8.45
CA CYS A 162 6.11 -4.13 9.50
C CYS A 162 4.80 -4.48 10.20
N THR A 163 4.68 -4.03 11.43
CA THR A 163 3.44 -4.06 12.18
C THR A 163 2.82 -2.66 12.25
N ILE A 164 1.55 -2.57 12.60
CA ILE A 164 0.90 -1.26 12.82
C ILE A 164 1.66 -0.44 13.88
N ARG A 165 2.21 -1.08 14.91
CA ARG A 165 2.97 -0.38 15.95
C ARG A 165 4.29 0.18 15.44
N ASP A 166 5.02 -0.59 14.64
CA ASP A 166 6.30 -0.14 14.04
C ASP A 166 6.06 1.07 13.12
N PHE A 167 4.98 1.02 12.32
CA PHE A 167 4.62 2.13 11.46
C PHE A 167 4.25 3.39 12.24
N VAL A 168 3.45 3.26 13.31
CA VAL A 168 3.10 4.39 14.20
C VAL A 168 4.34 5.01 14.83
N GLU A 169 5.33 4.20 15.19
CA GLU A 169 6.60 4.69 15.74
C GLU A 169 7.40 5.45 14.67
N LEU A 170 7.52 4.89 13.46
CA LEU A 170 8.17 5.57 12.34
C LEU A 170 7.50 6.94 12.01
N VAL A 171 6.17 7.02 12.02
CA VAL A 171 5.45 8.29 11.79
C VAL A 171 5.78 9.32 12.87
N ARG A 172 5.95 8.89 14.13
CA ARG A 172 6.38 9.78 15.23
C ARG A 172 7.81 10.26 15.05
N GLU A 173 8.72 9.38 14.66
CA GLU A 173 10.12 9.74 14.37
C GLU A 173 10.25 10.75 13.21
N LEU A 174 9.33 10.70 12.24
CA LEU A 174 9.26 11.63 11.11
C LEU A 174 8.57 12.95 11.48
N ASP A 175 8.13 13.11 12.72
CA ASP A 175 7.34 14.27 13.20
C ASP A 175 6.11 14.56 12.30
N ALA A 176 5.55 13.51 11.70
CA ALA A 176 4.36 13.61 10.88
C ALA A 176 3.10 13.50 11.72
N LYS A 177 2.03 14.16 11.27
CA LYS A 177 0.72 14.11 11.90
C LYS A 177 -0.12 12.99 11.27
N MET A 178 -0.70 12.12 12.08
CA MET A 178 -1.73 11.17 11.65
C MET A 178 -3.09 11.85 11.64
N GLU A 179 -3.61 12.15 10.46
CA GLU A 179 -4.92 12.79 10.30
C GLU A 179 -6.06 11.78 10.42
N ARG A 180 -5.90 10.62 9.80
CA ARG A 180 -6.85 9.50 9.85
C ARG A 180 -6.10 8.18 9.83
N ALA A 181 -6.71 7.15 10.44
CA ALA A 181 -6.23 5.79 10.36
C ALA A 181 -7.41 4.81 10.31
N ALA A 182 -7.24 3.70 9.63
CA ALA A 182 -8.18 2.59 9.60
C ALA A 182 -7.41 1.27 9.65
N ALA A 183 -7.83 0.36 10.53
CA ALA A 183 -7.40 -1.03 10.48
C ALA A 183 -8.53 -1.85 9.85
N LEU A 184 -8.20 -2.72 8.92
CA LEU A 184 -9.14 -3.52 8.15
C LEU A 184 -8.93 -5.00 8.45
N ASN A 185 -10.02 -5.76 8.45
CA ASN A 185 -9.94 -7.22 8.41
C ASN A 185 -9.99 -7.71 6.94
N SER A 186 -9.84 -9.01 6.69
CA SER A 186 -9.90 -9.62 5.37
C SER A 186 -11.22 -9.36 4.61
N ARG A 187 -12.28 -9.03 5.33
CA ARG A 187 -13.58 -8.64 4.75
C ARG A 187 -13.71 -7.13 4.54
N GLY A 188 -12.64 -6.36 4.75
CA GLY A 188 -12.58 -4.91 4.62
C GLY A 188 -13.42 -4.13 5.62
N ARG A 189 -13.91 -4.77 6.66
CA ARG A 189 -14.60 -4.07 7.74
C ARG A 189 -13.57 -3.38 8.61
N SER A 190 -13.79 -2.08 8.85
CA SER A 190 -12.95 -1.32 9.77
C SER A 190 -13.03 -1.91 11.18
N VAL A 191 -11.87 -2.21 11.75
CA VAL A 191 -11.73 -2.51 13.17
C VAL A 191 -11.87 -1.18 13.92
N ARG A 192 -12.81 -1.09 14.85
CA ARG A 192 -13.30 0.11 15.56
C ARG A 192 -12.30 1.26 15.70
N LEU A 193 -12.71 2.45 15.26
CA LEU A 193 -11.91 3.68 15.12
C LEU A 193 -11.24 4.20 16.41
N ASN A 194 -11.69 3.84 17.60
CA ASN A 194 -11.18 4.35 18.89
C ASN A 194 -10.44 3.30 19.72
N ALA A 195 -9.95 2.23 19.10
CA ALA A 195 -9.19 1.21 19.80
C ALA A 195 -7.71 1.62 19.93
N PRO A 196 -7.03 1.26 21.03
CA PRO A 196 -5.60 1.52 21.18
C PRO A 196 -4.78 0.76 20.13
N TRP A 197 -3.57 1.26 19.82
CA TRP A 197 -2.71 0.68 18.78
C TRP A 197 -2.38 -0.80 18.97
N TRP A 198 -2.28 -1.27 20.22
CA TRP A 198 -2.06 -2.69 20.49
C TRP A 198 -3.23 -3.57 20.01
N PHE A 199 -4.46 -3.08 20.12
CA PHE A 199 -5.67 -3.78 19.66
C PHE A 199 -5.70 -3.85 18.13
N TRP A 200 -5.45 -2.71 17.45
CA TRP A 200 -5.35 -2.70 16.00
C TRP A 200 -4.23 -3.59 15.48
N ASN A 201 -3.07 -3.57 16.19
CA ASN A 201 -1.92 -4.42 15.85
C ASN A 201 -2.22 -5.92 15.98
N LEU A 202 -3.13 -6.29 16.89
CA LEU A 202 -3.50 -7.69 17.11
C LEU A 202 -4.63 -8.16 16.18
N PHE A 203 -5.61 -7.29 15.85
CA PHE A 203 -6.84 -7.67 15.15
C PHE A 203 -6.99 -7.08 13.75
N GLY A 204 -6.20 -6.08 13.38
CA GLY A 204 -6.14 -5.56 12.02
C GLY A 204 -5.25 -6.43 11.14
N GLU A 205 -5.75 -6.84 9.99
CA GLU A 205 -4.96 -7.58 8.98
C GLU A 205 -4.22 -6.63 8.03
N GLN A 206 -4.81 -5.46 7.80
CA GLN A 206 -4.25 -4.37 7.01
C GLN A 206 -4.48 -3.06 7.73
N ALA A 207 -3.66 -2.06 7.40
CA ALA A 207 -3.86 -0.70 7.88
C ALA A 207 -3.77 0.31 6.74
N VAL A 208 -4.53 1.40 6.88
CA VAL A 208 -4.50 2.57 5.99
C VAL A 208 -4.32 3.80 6.86
N PHE A 209 -3.34 4.63 6.54
CA PHE A 209 -3.03 5.86 7.25
C PHE A 209 -3.07 7.05 6.30
N LEU A 210 -3.69 8.14 6.73
CA LEU A 210 -3.59 9.46 6.12
C LEU A 210 -2.71 10.32 7.01
N LEU A 211 -1.61 10.80 6.44
CA LEU A 211 -0.59 11.58 7.11
C LEU A 211 -0.48 12.98 6.51
N SER A 212 -0.03 13.95 7.31
CA SER A 212 0.40 15.27 6.84
C SER A 212 1.68 15.69 7.53
N ARG A 213 2.37 16.67 6.98
CA ARG A 213 3.43 17.40 7.71
C ARG A 213 2.83 18.14 8.90
N ARG A 214 3.60 18.28 9.96
CA ARG A 214 3.28 19.20 11.06
C ARG A 214 3.54 20.64 10.69
#